data_ed1b531a47269113b200d107ebb83963
#
_entry.id   ed1b531a47269113b200d107ebb83963
#
_cell.length_a   1.000
_cell.length_b   1.000
_cell.length_c   1.000
_cell.angle_alpha   90.00
_cell.angle_beta   90.00
_cell.angle_gamma   90.00
#
_symmetry.space_group_name_H-M   'P 1'
#
loop_
_entity.id
_entity.type
_entity.pdbx_description
1 polymer ?
#
loop_
_entity_poly.entity_id
_entity_poly.type
_entity_poly.pdbx_seq_one_letter_code
_entity_poly.pdbx_strand_id
1 'polypeptide(L)'
;MSRVLVTGATGFVGRGVLEPLLAAGYDVHAISTRPAPAWSPEGVVWHQTDLLELGATSLVSELRPAQLLHFAWDAEPGRFWISEGNLHWVEASLRLLRAFAAAGGERAVLAGTSAEYAWEHETHCVEGVTPLAPATLYGASKHALRMIAEAHARQHDYALAWGRIFFVFGPFEDERRLGGSVASALAVGRRAETSPGKQVRDFLYAPELAEAFAALLGSDVTGAVNVASGQPVAIKELICALGEAAGRPDLVALGARAANPLEPASLTADVGRLRDEVGWTPTRSLAEAARETMAWWSHR
;
A
#
# COMPACT_ATOMS: atom_id res chain seq x y z
N MET A 1 -13.84 12.98 -18.93
CA MET A 1 -13.02 12.09 -18.08
C MET A 1 -12.51 12.91 -16.90
N SER A 2 -12.63 12.39 -15.68
CA SER A 2 -12.08 13.05 -14.51
C SER A 2 -10.57 12.83 -14.46
N ARG A 3 -9.80 13.89 -14.24
CA ARG A 3 -8.35 13.80 -14.14
C ARG A 3 -7.93 13.36 -12.74
N VAL A 4 -7.10 12.30 -12.69
CA VAL A 4 -6.50 11.81 -11.45
C VAL A 4 -4.99 11.98 -11.47
N LEU A 5 -4.44 12.55 -10.41
CA LEU A 5 -3.00 12.59 -10.18
C LEU A 5 -2.60 11.44 -9.26
N VAL A 6 -1.69 10.59 -9.73
CA VAL A 6 -1.17 9.45 -8.96
C VAL A 6 0.29 9.73 -8.59
N THR A 7 0.59 9.66 -7.30
CA THR A 7 1.96 9.77 -6.81
C THR A 7 2.45 8.42 -6.27
N GLY A 8 3.76 8.16 -6.35
CA GLY A 8 4.30 6.84 -6.00
C GLY A 8 3.91 5.75 -7.00
N ALA A 9 3.52 6.13 -8.22
CA ALA A 9 3.05 5.25 -9.29
C ALA A 9 4.11 4.24 -9.78
N THR A 10 5.39 4.43 -9.47
CA THR A 10 6.46 3.46 -9.77
C THR A 10 6.76 2.49 -8.63
N GLY A 11 6.16 2.70 -7.46
CA GLY A 11 6.34 1.88 -6.27
C GLY A 11 5.59 0.54 -6.31
N PHE A 12 5.86 -0.32 -5.34
CA PHE A 12 5.26 -1.65 -5.19
C PHE A 12 3.73 -1.63 -5.24
N VAL A 13 3.11 -0.71 -4.51
CA VAL A 13 1.64 -0.56 -4.45
C VAL A 13 1.11 0.27 -5.61
N GLY A 14 1.70 1.47 -5.84
CA GLY A 14 1.11 2.46 -6.74
C GLY A 14 1.16 2.08 -8.22
N ARG A 15 2.07 1.18 -8.63
CA ARG A 15 2.13 0.76 -10.04
C ARG A 15 0.91 -0.02 -10.51
N GLY A 16 0.34 -0.83 -9.62
CA GLY A 16 -0.81 -1.68 -9.93
C GLY A 16 -2.10 -0.90 -10.13
N VAL A 17 -2.20 0.36 -9.67
CA VAL A 17 -3.44 1.12 -9.75
C VAL A 17 -3.69 1.76 -11.13
N LEU A 18 -2.66 1.88 -11.96
CA LEU A 18 -2.73 2.61 -13.23
C LEU A 18 -3.73 1.97 -14.20
N GLU A 19 -3.66 0.65 -14.40
CA GLU A 19 -4.60 -0.07 -15.27
C GLU A 19 -6.05 -0.01 -14.77
N PRO A 20 -6.37 -0.30 -13.50
CA PRO A 20 -7.70 -0.11 -12.94
C PRO A 20 -8.27 1.31 -13.13
N LEU A 21 -7.45 2.34 -12.98
CA LEU A 21 -7.89 3.73 -13.20
C LEU A 21 -8.19 4.02 -14.66
N LEU A 22 -7.35 3.56 -15.60
CA LEU A 22 -7.60 3.69 -17.03
C LEU A 22 -8.87 2.94 -17.44
N ALA A 23 -9.06 1.71 -16.93
CA ALA A 23 -10.26 0.91 -17.18
C ALA A 23 -11.54 1.57 -16.64
N ALA A 24 -11.42 2.31 -15.52
CA ALA A 24 -12.52 3.11 -14.97
C ALA A 24 -12.75 4.44 -15.71
N GLY A 25 -11.97 4.75 -16.75
CA GLY A 25 -12.15 5.92 -17.62
C GLY A 25 -11.55 7.21 -17.07
N TYR A 26 -10.58 7.14 -16.16
CA TYR A 26 -9.86 8.34 -15.69
C TYR A 26 -8.83 8.84 -16.71
N ASP A 27 -8.60 10.15 -16.73
CA ASP A 27 -7.43 10.80 -17.34
C ASP A 27 -6.27 10.70 -16.35
N VAL A 28 -5.39 9.70 -16.54
CA VAL A 28 -4.39 9.29 -15.53
C VAL A 28 -3.07 10.03 -15.73
N HIS A 29 -2.70 10.86 -14.76
CA HIS A 29 -1.43 11.56 -14.67
C HIS A 29 -0.61 10.99 -13.51
N ALA A 30 0.63 10.57 -13.78
CA ALA A 30 1.50 9.95 -12.79
C ALA A 30 2.79 10.76 -12.58
N ILE A 31 3.20 10.90 -11.30
CA ILE A 31 4.47 11.53 -10.93
C ILE A 31 5.54 10.48 -10.68
N SER A 32 6.74 10.72 -11.23
CA SER A 32 7.94 9.94 -10.98
C SER A 32 9.17 10.84 -10.95
N THR A 33 10.17 10.51 -10.15
CA THR A 33 11.50 11.14 -10.19
C THR A 33 12.33 10.74 -11.41
N ARG A 34 11.89 9.70 -12.15
CA ARG A 34 12.54 9.14 -13.34
C ARG A 34 11.62 9.32 -14.56
N PRO A 35 12.15 9.20 -15.78
CA PRO A 35 11.33 9.13 -16.98
C PRO A 35 10.27 8.02 -16.90
N ALA A 36 9.26 8.12 -17.77
CA ALA A 36 8.21 7.10 -17.88
C ALA A 36 8.81 5.70 -18.00
N PRO A 37 8.39 4.74 -17.17
CA PRO A 37 8.95 3.39 -17.23
C PRO A 37 8.47 2.64 -18.49
N ALA A 38 9.31 1.76 -19.03
CA ALA A 38 8.99 0.98 -20.22
C ALA A 38 7.76 0.04 -20.05
N TRP A 39 7.41 -0.30 -18.81
CA TRP A 39 6.22 -1.10 -18.48
C TRP A 39 4.95 -0.28 -18.33
N SER A 40 4.99 1.03 -18.52
CA SER A 40 3.81 1.89 -18.35
C SER A 40 2.66 1.44 -19.23
N PRO A 41 1.43 1.33 -18.68
CA PRO A 41 0.25 1.16 -19.51
C PRO A 41 0.10 2.33 -20.49
N GLU A 42 -0.41 2.03 -21.71
CA GLU A 42 -0.77 3.05 -22.68
C GLU A 42 -1.88 3.95 -22.12
N GLY A 43 -1.79 5.26 -22.33
CA GLY A 43 -2.75 6.25 -21.82
C GLY A 43 -2.35 6.93 -20.51
N VAL A 44 -1.28 6.51 -19.84
CA VAL A 44 -0.75 7.21 -18.66
C VAL A 44 0.15 8.36 -19.08
N VAL A 45 -0.15 9.58 -18.61
CA VAL A 45 0.70 10.76 -18.80
C VAL A 45 1.67 10.89 -17.63
N TRP A 46 2.96 10.75 -17.91
CA TRP A 46 4.00 10.82 -16.89
C TRP A 46 4.60 12.22 -16.76
N HIS A 47 4.78 12.65 -15.51
CA HIS A 47 5.43 13.90 -15.16
C HIS A 47 6.68 13.60 -14.34
N GLN A 48 7.84 13.98 -14.87
CA GLN A 48 9.10 13.80 -14.16
C GLN A 48 9.31 14.96 -13.19
N THR A 49 9.05 14.71 -11.91
CA THR A 49 9.28 15.66 -10.82
C THR A 49 9.46 14.95 -9.49
N ASP A 50 10.14 15.59 -8.55
CA ASP A 50 10.30 15.10 -7.18
C ASP A 50 9.30 15.80 -6.24
N LEU A 51 8.51 15.03 -5.52
CA LEU A 51 7.55 15.55 -4.52
C LEU A 51 8.26 16.20 -3.33
N LEU A 52 9.49 15.82 -3.04
CA LEU A 52 10.28 16.44 -1.97
C LEU A 52 10.75 17.84 -2.36
N GLU A 53 10.80 18.15 -3.65
CA GLU A 53 11.13 19.45 -4.19
C GLU A 53 9.88 20.35 -4.35
N LEU A 54 10.11 21.68 -4.46
CA LEU A 54 9.01 22.64 -4.58
C LEU A 54 8.31 22.61 -5.95
N GLY A 55 8.96 22.11 -6.99
CA GLY A 55 8.43 22.06 -8.36
C GLY A 55 7.14 21.25 -8.53
N ALA A 56 6.89 20.28 -7.66
CA ALA A 56 5.67 19.46 -7.73
C ALA A 56 4.38 20.27 -7.51
N THR A 57 4.42 21.35 -6.74
CA THR A 57 3.23 22.21 -6.49
C THR A 57 2.82 22.98 -7.74
N SER A 58 3.77 23.44 -8.57
CA SER A 58 3.48 24.09 -9.85
C SER A 58 2.78 23.14 -10.80
N LEU A 59 3.26 21.90 -10.89
CA LEU A 59 2.61 20.87 -11.72
C LEU A 59 1.15 20.65 -11.31
N VAL A 60 0.84 20.55 -10.02
CA VAL A 60 -0.54 20.40 -9.54
C VAL A 60 -1.41 21.59 -9.96
N SER A 61 -0.88 22.81 -9.85
CA SER A 61 -1.60 24.03 -10.25
C SER A 61 -1.89 24.09 -11.75
N GLU A 62 -0.98 23.56 -12.58
CA GLU A 62 -1.15 23.46 -14.04
C GLU A 62 -2.12 22.38 -14.44
N LEU A 63 -2.00 21.18 -13.87
CA LEU A 63 -2.83 20.02 -14.17
C LEU A 63 -4.27 20.17 -13.68
N ARG A 64 -4.46 20.85 -12.54
CA ARG A 64 -5.77 20.99 -11.89
C ARG A 64 -6.52 19.65 -11.76
N PRO A 65 -5.92 18.63 -11.14
CA PRO A 65 -6.54 17.32 -11.04
C PRO A 65 -7.79 17.40 -10.13
N ALA A 66 -8.90 16.85 -10.60
CA ALA A 66 -10.10 16.71 -9.77
C ALA A 66 -9.88 15.67 -8.65
N GLN A 67 -9.02 14.66 -8.93
CA GLN A 67 -8.76 13.59 -7.99
C GLN A 67 -7.25 13.39 -7.73
N LEU A 68 -6.93 12.97 -6.51
CA LEU A 68 -5.56 12.67 -6.06
C LEU A 68 -5.51 11.27 -5.45
N LEU A 69 -4.58 10.43 -5.92
CA LEU A 69 -4.24 9.16 -5.31
C LEU A 69 -2.77 9.17 -4.88
N HIS A 70 -2.53 9.19 -3.57
CA HIS A 70 -1.21 9.47 -3.03
C HIS A 70 -0.60 8.27 -2.32
N PHE A 71 0.35 7.59 -2.99
CA PHE A 71 1.15 6.48 -2.46
C PHE A 71 2.60 6.85 -2.16
N ALA A 72 3.08 7.99 -2.65
CA ALA A 72 4.48 8.36 -2.51
C ALA A 72 4.91 8.44 -1.04
N TRP A 73 5.85 7.61 -0.68
CA TRP A 73 6.49 7.53 0.63
C TRP A 73 7.75 6.68 0.53
N ASP A 74 8.79 7.02 1.27
CA ASP A 74 9.92 6.11 1.40
C ASP A 74 9.59 4.99 2.39
N ALA A 75 9.49 3.78 1.87
CA ALA A 75 9.19 2.57 2.64
C ALA A 75 10.31 1.53 2.45
N GLU A 76 11.57 1.97 2.41
CA GLU A 76 12.73 1.09 2.29
C GLU A 76 12.77 0.09 3.45
N PRO A 77 12.69 -1.24 3.16
CA PRO A 77 12.65 -2.25 4.19
C PRO A 77 13.84 -2.17 5.16
N GLY A 78 13.55 -2.30 6.44
CA GLY A 78 14.53 -2.22 7.52
C GLY A 78 14.85 -0.80 8.00
N ARG A 79 14.58 0.25 7.22
CA ARG A 79 14.92 1.63 7.55
C ARG A 79 13.72 2.52 7.86
N PHE A 80 12.63 2.37 7.10
CA PHE A 80 11.52 3.33 7.13
C PHE A 80 10.87 3.51 8.50
N TRP A 81 10.92 2.52 9.39
CA TRP A 81 10.28 2.58 10.71
C TRP A 81 10.75 3.76 11.57
N ILE A 82 12.05 4.08 11.48
CA ILE A 82 12.72 5.07 12.33
C ILE A 82 13.38 6.21 11.53
N SER A 83 13.27 6.21 10.20
CA SER A 83 13.91 7.20 9.33
C SER A 83 13.32 8.59 9.54
N GLU A 84 14.17 9.60 9.72
CA GLU A 84 13.75 11.02 9.73
C GLU A 84 13.19 11.46 8.37
N GLY A 85 13.45 10.74 7.29
CA GLY A 85 12.79 10.94 6.00
C GLY A 85 11.27 10.93 6.08
N ASN A 86 10.69 10.26 7.09
CA ASN A 86 9.25 10.33 7.34
C ASN A 86 8.73 11.76 7.56
N LEU A 87 9.51 12.64 8.19
CA LEU A 87 9.13 14.04 8.41
C LEU A 87 9.10 14.82 7.09
N HIS A 88 10.09 14.60 6.21
CA HIS A 88 10.11 15.21 4.88
C HIS A 88 8.90 14.78 4.04
N TRP A 89 8.48 13.51 4.16
CA TRP A 89 7.28 13.02 3.48
C TRP A 89 5.99 13.63 4.04
N VAL A 90 5.90 13.91 5.34
CA VAL A 90 4.77 14.67 5.92
C VAL A 90 4.73 16.06 5.30
N GLU A 91 5.84 16.78 5.28
CA GLU A 91 5.93 18.13 4.69
C GLU A 91 5.53 18.14 3.20
N ALA A 92 6.09 17.21 2.41
CA ALA A 92 5.79 17.09 0.99
C ALA A 92 4.30 16.79 0.74
N SER A 93 3.73 15.87 1.51
CA SER A 93 2.31 15.52 1.42
C SER A 93 1.40 16.69 1.78
N LEU A 94 1.75 17.47 2.79
CA LEU A 94 0.99 18.68 3.16
C LEU A 94 1.09 19.77 2.08
N ARG A 95 2.26 19.97 1.47
CA ARG A 95 2.41 20.87 0.33
C ARG A 95 1.56 20.42 -0.86
N LEU A 96 1.55 19.12 -1.15
CA LEU A 96 0.73 18.52 -2.22
C LEU A 96 -0.76 18.77 -1.98
N LEU A 97 -1.26 18.50 -0.77
CA LEU A 97 -2.67 18.70 -0.42
C LEU A 97 -3.09 20.18 -0.50
N ARG A 98 -2.22 21.10 -0.07
CA ARG A 98 -2.48 22.54 -0.22
C ARG A 98 -2.59 22.95 -1.69
N ALA A 99 -1.67 22.48 -2.53
CA ALA A 99 -1.71 22.75 -3.97
C ALA A 99 -2.94 22.12 -4.62
N PHE A 100 -3.30 20.90 -4.24
CA PHE A 100 -4.49 20.19 -4.71
C PHE A 100 -5.77 20.95 -4.40
N ALA A 101 -5.97 21.38 -3.15
CA ALA A 101 -7.13 22.18 -2.75
C ALA A 101 -7.19 23.53 -3.47
N ALA A 102 -6.05 24.25 -3.57
CA ALA A 102 -5.96 25.52 -4.30
C ALA A 102 -6.25 25.38 -5.80
N ALA A 103 -5.97 24.23 -6.40
CA ALA A 103 -6.27 23.91 -7.79
C ALA A 103 -7.75 23.51 -8.04
N GLY A 104 -8.58 23.42 -6.99
CA GLY A 104 -9.97 23.00 -7.07
C GLY A 104 -10.16 21.49 -7.05
N GLY A 105 -9.25 20.76 -6.38
CA GLY A 105 -9.37 19.32 -6.22
C GLY A 105 -10.63 18.93 -5.43
N GLU A 106 -11.26 17.84 -5.84
CA GLU A 106 -12.57 17.41 -5.33
C GLU A 106 -12.45 16.20 -4.39
N ARG A 107 -11.54 15.28 -4.67
CA ARG A 107 -11.37 14.04 -3.90
C ARG A 107 -9.92 13.58 -3.82
N ALA A 108 -9.46 13.29 -2.61
CA ALA A 108 -8.14 12.72 -2.36
C ALA A 108 -8.24 11.38 -1.62
N VAL A 109 -7.46 10.40 -2.07
CA VAL A 109 -7.26 9.11 -1.37
C VAL A 109 -5.78 8.96 -1.07
N LEU A 110 -5.45 8.79 0.20
CA LEU A 110 -4.07 8.67 0.66
C LEU A 110 -3.81 7.29 1.27
N ALA A 111 -2.63 6.75 0.97
CA ALA A 111 -2.17 5.50 1.58
C ALA A 111 -1.73 5.72 3.02
N GLY A 112 -2.48 5.15 3.95
CA GLY A 112 -2.18 5.00 5.37
C GLY A 112 -1.52 3.65 5.66
N THR A 113 -1.48 3.28 6.94
CA THR A 113 -0.84 2.05 7.40
C THR A 113 -1.51 1.49 8.66
N SER A 114 -1.52 0.17 8.82
CA SER A 114 -1.90 -0.48 10.08
C SER A 114 -1.00 -0.07 11.26
N ALA A 115 0.21 0.45 11.01
CA ALA A 115 1.12 0.95 12.03
C ALA A 115 0.64 2.23 12.76
N GLU A 116 -0.49 2.80 12.35
CA GLU A 116 -1.19 3.86 13.09
C GLU A 116 -1.90 3.33 14.35
N TYR A 117 -2.29 2.06 14.33
CA TYR A 117 -2.95 1.43 15.47
C TYR A 117 -1.97 1.09 16.62
N ALA A 118 -2.50 1.03 17.83
CA ALA A 118 -1.80 0.42 18.95
C ALA A 118 -1.69 -1.09 18.69
N TRP A 119 -0.46 -1.58 18.50
CA TRP A 119 -0.22 -3.01 18.32
C TRP A 119 0.05 -3.65 19.68
N GLU A 120 -0.93 -4.40 20.14
CA GLU A 120 -0.82 -5.27 21.31
C GLU A 120 -0.43 -6.68 20.87
N HIS A 121 -0.39 -7.63 21.81
CA HIS A 121 -0.02 -9.00 21.51
C HIS A 121 -0.95 -9.67 20.50
N GLU A 122 -2.26 -9.41 20.64
CA GLU A 122 -3.30 -9.84 19.69
C GLU A 122 -4.21 -8.64 19.42
N THR A 123 -4.24 -8.18 18.17
CA THR A 123 -5.02 -7.01 17.78
C THR A 123 -5.85 -7.31 16.52
N HIS A 124 -7.16 -7.15 16.64
CA HIS A 124 -8.07 -7.04 15.51
C HIS A 124 -8.43 -5.57 15.33
N CYS A 125 -7.93 -4.96 14.26
CA CYS A 125 -8.04 -3.51 14.04
C CYS A 125 -9.39 -3.15 13.43
N VAL A 126 -10.18 -2.38 14.18
CA VAL A 126 -11.50 -1.87 13.75
C VAL A 126 -11.43 -0.35 13.68
N GLU A 127 -11.85 0.25 12.55
CA GLU A 127 -11.85 1.70 12.36
C GLU A 127 -12.77 2.39 13.39
N GLY A 128 -12.26 3.45 14.00
CA GLY A 128 -12.99 4.21 15.02
C GLY A 128 -13.08 3.54 16.40
N VAL A 129 -12.65 2.28 16.54
CA VAL A 129 -12.72 1.52 17.80
C VAL A 129 -11.32 1.22 18.34
N THR A 130 -10.46 0.58 17.54
CA THR A 130 -9.10 0.25 17.97
C THR A 130 -8.28 1.52 18.19
N PRO A 131 -7.62 1.67 19.37
CA PRO A 131 -6.82 2.86 19.68
C PRO A 131 -5.74 3.13 18.64
N LEU A 132 -5.51 4.42 18.37
CA LEU A 132 -4.43 4.90 17.50
C LEU A 132 -3.27 5.38 18.38
N ALA A 133 -2.27 4.53 18.54
CA ALA A 133 -1.07 4.80 19.32
C ALA A 133 0.17 4.21 18.63
N PRO A 134 0.62 4.86 17.54
CA PRO A 134 1.74 4.38 16.74
C PRO A 134 3.03 4.32 17.54
N ALA A 135 3.72 3.17 17.50
CA ALA A 135 4.95 2.93 18.25
C ALA A 135 6.24 3.37 17.53
N THR A 136 6.13 3.78 16.25
CA THR A 136 7.28 4.14 15.41
C THR A 136 7.14 5.52 14.81
N LEU A 137 8.27 6.14 14.41
CA LEU A 137 8.24 7.45 13.72
C LEU A 137 7.42 7.38 12.42
N TYR A 138 7.51 6.27 11.68
CA TYR A 138 6.70 6.03 10.48
C TYR A 138 5.19 6.05 10.78
N GLY A 139 4.75 5.24 11.75
CA GLY A 139 3.34 5.19 12.13
C GLY A 139 2.85 6.54 12.67
N ALA A 140 3.65 7.21 13.51
CA ALA A 140 3.34 8.53 14.06
C ALA A 140 3.22 9.59 12.95
N SER A 141 4.13 9.58 11.96
CA SER A 141 4.11 10.50 10.82
C SER A 141 2.88 10.30 9.93
N LYS A 142 2.52 9.05 9.64
CA LYS A 142 1.31 8.71 8.89
C LYS A 142 0.05 9.14 9.64
N HIS A 143 -0.03 8.85 10.93
CA HIS A 143 -1.15 9.26 11.77
C HIS A 143 -1.30 10.78 11.86
N ALA A 144 -0.20 11.52 12.09
CA ALA A 144 -0.20 12.98 12.14
C ALA A 144 -0.64 13.58 10.79
N LEU A 145 -0.11 13.07 9.69
CA LEU A 145 -0.52 13.49 8.34
C LEU A 145 -2.03 13.28 8.13
N ARG A 146 -2.57 12.12 8.52
CA ARG A 146 -4.01 11.86 8.42
C ARG A 146 -4.83 12.90 9.17
N MET A 147 -4.49 13.16 10.44
CA MET A 147 -5.23 14.13 11.27
C MET A 147 -5.26 15.52 10.63
N ILE A 148 -4.11 15.98 10.13
CA ILE A 148 -4.00 17.29 9.47
C ILE A 148 -4.75 17.28 8.13
N ALA A 149 -4.60 16.23 7.32
CA ALA A 149 -5.27 16.08 6.03
C ALA A 149 -6.80 16.09 6.16
N GLU A 150 -7.36 15.39 7.15
CA GLU A 150 -8.81 15.39 7.43
C GLU A 150 -9.32 16.78 7.85
N ALA A 151 -8.57 17.49 8.69
CA ALA A 151 -8.92 18.85 9.09
C ALA A 151 -8.87 19.82 7.89
N HIS A 152 -7.82 19.70 7.07
CA HIS A 152 -7.62 20.50 5.86
C HIS A 152 -8.71 20.22 4.82
N ALA A 153 -9.09 18.95 4.62
CA ALA A 153 -10.15 18.57 3.70
C ALA A 153 -11.51 19.20 4.08
N ARG A 154 -11.85 19.15 5.37
CA ARG A 154 -13.07 19.82 5.88
C ARG A 154 -13.04 21.32 5.68
N GLN A 155 -11.88 21.98 5.85
CA GLN A 155 -11.73 23.43 5.70
C GLN A 155 -11.86 23.87 4.24
N HIS A 156 -11.42 23.03 3.29
CA HIS A 156 -11.35 23.36 1.86
C HIS A 156 -12.41 22.62 1.01
N ASP A 157 -13.35 21.93 1.67
CA ASP A 157 -14.51 21.28 1.07
C ASP A 157 -14.17 20.28 -0.05
N TYR A 158 -13.19 19.41 0.22
CA TYR A 158 -12.93 18.25 -0.64
C TYR A 158 -13.04 16.91 0.12
N ALA A 159 -13.48 15.87 -0.57
CA ALA A 159 -13.61 14.54 0.03
C ALA A 159 -12.23 13.91 0.27
N LEU A 160 -12.01 13.34 1.46
CA LEU A 160 -10.77 12.64 1.79
C LEU A 160 -11.06 11.25 2.33
N ALA A 161 -10.44 10.22 1.70
CA ALA A 161 -10.36 8.88 2.24
C ALA A 161 -8.91 8.51 2.57
N TRP A 162 -8.73 7.67 3.60
CA TRP A 162 -7.44 7.26 4.13
C TRP A 162 -7.38 5.73 4.18
N GLY A 163 -6.74 5.09 3.19
CA GLY A 163 -6.64 3.63 3.08
C GLY A 163 -5.52 3.07 3.96
N ARG A 164 -5.83 2.48 5.13
CA ARG A 164 -4.84 1.83 6.00
C ARG A 164 -4.44 0.48 5.44
N ILE A 165 -3.27 0.43 4.84
CA ILE A 165 -2.68 -0.80 4.28
C ILE A 165 -2.18 -1.69 5.41
N PHE A 166 -2.53 -2.97 5.34
CA PHE A 166 -2.01 -4.03 6.21
C PHE A 166 -0.82 -4.74 5.56
N PHE A 167 -0.76 -6.04 5.57
CA PHE A 167 0.35 -6.79 5.00
C PHE A 167 0.10 -7.07 3.53
N VAL A 168 1.10 -6.85 2.70
CA VAL A 168 0.98 -7.00 1.25
C VAL A 168 2.08 -7.91 0.75
N PHE A 169 1.74 -8.79 -0.19
CA PHE A 169 2.67 -9.63 -0.91
C PHE A 169 2.32 -9.67 -2.40
N GLY A 170 3.27 -10.03 -3.25
CA GLY A 170 2.99 -10.19 -4.67
C GLY A 170 4.15 -9.86 -5.61
N PRO A 171 3.84 -9.71 -6.90
CA PRO A 171 4.80 -9.24 -7.91
C PRO A 171 5.41 -7.89 -7.51
N PHE A 172 6.70 -7.71 -7.84
CA PHE A 172 7.45 -6.48 -7.56
C PHE A 172 7.74 -6.18 -6.08
N GLU A 173 7.42 -7.08 -5.15
CA GLU A 173 7.80 -6.94 -3.75
C GLU A 173 9.34 -6.92 -3.61
N ASP A 174 9.84 -6.11 -2.69
CA ASP A 174 11.28 -6.06 -2.39
C ASP A 174 11.74 -7.39 -1.77
N GLU A 175 12.89 -7.91 -2.21
CA GLU A 175 13.48 -9.17 -1.73
C GLU A 175 13.81 -9.18 -0.25
N ARG A 176 13.85 -8.03 0.41
CA ARG A 176 14.05 -7.89 1.85
C ARG A 176 12.75 -8.01 2.65
N ARG A 177 11.57 -8.00 2.00
CA ARG A 177 10.28 -8.27 2.64
C ARG A 177 10.00 -9.77 2.65
N LEU A 178 9.06 -10.20 3.47
CA LEU A 178 8.79 -11.62 3.71
C LEU A 178 8.45 -12.38 2.41
N GLY A 179 7.43 -11.96 1.71
CA GLY A 179 6.98 -12.63 0.47
C GLY A 179 8.05 -12.61 -0.60
N GLY A 180 8.66 -11.43 -0.85
CA GLY A 180 9.74 -11.24 -1.81
C GLY A 180 10.98 -12.08 -1.48
N SER A 181 11.36 -12.17 -0.20
CA SER A 181 12.52 -12.96 0.25
C SER A 181 12.31 -14.46 0.03
N VAL A 182 11.11 -14.97 0.28
CA VAL A 182 10.76 -16.37 0.05
C VAL A 182 10.68 -16.64 -1.45
N ALA A 183 9.93 -15.83 -2.19
CA ALA A 183 9.70 -16.03 -3.62
C ALA A 183 10.99 -15.92 -4.44
N SER A 184 11.86 -14.93 -4.15
CA SER A 184 13.16 -14.79 -4.83
C SER A 184 14.09 -15.96 -4.56
N ALA A 185 14.12 -16.50 -3.34
CA ALA A 185 14.94 -17.68 -3.02
C ALA A 185 14.44 -18.91 -3.77
N LEU A 186 13.13 -19.17 -3.78
CA LEU A 186 12.52 -20.31 -4.46
C LEU A 186 12.69 -20.24 -5.98
N ALA A 187 12.53 -19.05 -6.58
CA ALA A 187 12.68 -18.85 -8.02
C ALA A 187 14.07 -19.27 -8.56
N VAL A 188 15.11 -19.10 -7.74
CA VAL A 188 16.48 -19.51 -8.12
C VAL A 188 16.91 -20.83 -7.49
N GLY A 189 15.97 -21.63 -6.97
CA GLY A 189 16.24 -22.94 -6.38
C GLY A 189 17.02 -22.90 -5.05
N ARG A 190 17.01 -21.77 -4.34
CA ARG A 190 17.65 -21.64 -3.02
C ARG A 190 16.66 -21.96 -1.91
N ARG A 191 17.20 -22.44 -0.79
CA ARG A 191 16.43 -22.69 0.43
C ARG A 191 15.89 -21.37 1.00
N ALA A 192 14.58 -21.31 1.23
CA ALA A 192 13.90 -20.19 1.86
C ALA A 192 13.86 -20.39 3.38
N GLU A 193 14.82 -19.81 4.09
CA GLU A 193 14.93 -19.89 5.54
C GLU A 193 14.05 -18.83 6.21
N THR A 194 13.12 -19.27 7.05
CA THR A 194 12.17 -18.40 7.75
C THR A 194 12.06 -18.72 9.23
N SER A 195 11.39 -17.86 9.99
CA SER A 195 10.94 -18.15 11.34
C SER A 195 9.87 -19.26 11.30
N PRO A 196 9.41 -19.79 12.47
CA PRO A 196 8.31 -20.77 12.49
C PRO A 196 7.01 -20.27 11.88
N GLY A 197 6.84 -18.97 11.67
CA GLY A 197 5.70 -18.37 10.99
C GLY A 197 4.35 -18.58 11.67
N LYS A 198 4.33 -18.63 13.01
CA LYS A 198 3.11 -18.87 13.80
C LYS A 198 2.22 -17.62 13.92
N GLN A 199 2.79 -16.44 13.73
CA GLN A 199 2.07 -15.17 13.82
C GLN A 199 0.99 -15.12 12.74
N VAL A 200 -0.19 -14.58 13.11
CA VAL A 200 -1.32 -14.41 12.21
C VAL A 200 -1.32 -12.99 11.64
N ARG A 201 -1.48 -12.87 10.34
CA ARG A 201 -1.52 -11.61 9.60
C ARG A 201 -2.64 -11.62 8.57
N ASP A 202 -3.12 -10.45 8.24
CA ASP A 202 -4.03 -10.23 7.12
C ASP A 202 -3.22 -9.82 5.89
N PHE A 203 -2.98 -10.77 4.99
CA PHE A 203 -2.21 -10.54 3.77
C PHE A 203 -3.15 -10.26 2.60
N LEU A 204 -2.90 -9.14 1.91
CA LEU A 204 -3.59 -8.81 0.66
C LEU A 204 -2.62 -8.90 -0.52
N TYR A 205 -3.09 -9.47 -1.62
CA TYR A 205 -2.32 -9.54 -2.86
C TYR A 205 -2.16 -8.15 -3.49
N ALA A 206 -0.94 -7.78 -3.91
CA ALA A 206 -0.63 -6.40 -4.33
C ALA A 206 -1.49 -5.87 -5.49
N PRO A 207 -1.81 -6.65 -6.54
CA PRO A 207 -2.77 -6.21 -7.54
C PRO A 207 -4.17 -5.94 -6.99
N GLU A 208 -4.67 -6.77 -6.08
CA GLU A 208 -5.97 -6.56 -5.43
C GLU A 208 -5.97 -5.35 -4.49
N LEU A 209 -4.84 -5.07 -3.82
CA LEU A 209 -4.68 -3.82 -3.08
C LEU A 209 -4.86 -2.59 -4.02
N ALA A 210 -4.29 -2.65 -5.21
CA ALA A 210 -4.43 -1.58 -6.20
C ALA A 210 -5.89 -1.42 -6.68
N GLU A 211 -6.59 -2.53 -6.94
CA GLU A 211 -8.02 -2.54 -7.26
C GLU A 211 -8.86 -1.94 -6.13
N ALA A 212 -8.56 -2.29 -4.85
CA ALA A 212 -9.23 -1.72 -3.68
C ALA A 212 -9.05 -0.20 -3.58
N PHE A 213 -7.85 0.32 -3.87
CA PHE A 213 -7.61 1.76 -3.89
C PHE A 213 -8.30 2.47 -5.05
N ALA A 214 -8.37 1.85 -6.22
CA ALA A 214 -9.14 2.38 -7.35
C ALA A 214 -10.65 2.42 -7.02
N ALA A 215 -11.19 1.37 -6.40
CA ALA A 215 -12.57 1.34 -5.92
C ALA A 215 -12.82 2.40 -4.85
N LEU A 216 -11.91 2.56 -3.87
CA LEU A 216 -12.01 3.59 -2.84
C LEU A 216 -12.00 4.99 -3.43
N LEU A 217 -11.18 5.24 -4.48
CA LEU A 217 -11.18 6.52 -5.20
C LEU A 217 -12.50 6.78 -5.91
N GLY A 218 -13.10 5.76 -6.53
CA GLY A 218 -14.38 5.85 -7.22
C GLY A 218 -15.62 5.88 -6.33
N SER A 219 -15.48 5.68 -5.01
CA SER A 219 -16.57 5.70 -4.04
C SER A 219 -16.74 7.08 -3.39
N ASP A 220 -17.85 7.29 -2.68
CA ASP A 220 -18.08 8.48 -1.86
C ASP A 220 -17.58 8.33 -0.40
N VAL A 221 -16.96 7.21 -0.07
CA VAL A 221 -16.49 6.89 1.29
C VAL A 221 -15.38 7.83 1.71
N THR A 222 -15.49 8.41 2.91
CA THR A 222 -14.50 9.33 3.49
C THR A 222 -13.96 8.79 4.82
N GLY A 223 -12.86 9.39 5.29
CA GLY A 223 -12.18 8.98 6.52
C GLY A 223 -11.35 7.71 6.35
N ALA A 224 -11.02 7.06 7.45
CA ALA A 224 -10.15 5.89 7.45
C ALA A 224 -10.89 4.62 7.04
N VAL A 225 -10.28 3.83 6.14
CA VAL A 225 -10.74 2.50 5.68
C VAL A 225 -9.57 1.54 5.77
N ASN A 226 -9.74 0.41 6.43
CA ASN A 226 -8.76 -0.66 6.44
C ASN A 226 -8.75 -1.36 5.07
N VAL A 227 -7.58 -1.45 4.45
CA VAL A 227 -7.39 -2.11 3.16
C VAL A 227 -6.59 -3.39 3.39
N ALA A 228 -7.30 -4.49 3.48
CA ALA A 228 -6.81 -5.81 3.82
C ALA A 228 -7.71 -6.89 3.18
N SER A 229 -7.33 -8.16 3.31
CA SER A 229 -8.10 -9.26 2.72
C SER A 229 -9.36 -9.62 3.51
N GLY A 230 -9.34 -9.39 4.83
CA GLY A 230 -10.35 -9.93 5.75
C GLY A 230 -10.23 -11.44 5.96
N GLN A 231 -9.15 -12.06 5.46
CA GLN A 231 -8.86 -13.49 5.55
C GLN A 231 -7.50 -13.71 6.24
N PRO A 232 -7.43 -13.58 7.57
CA PRO A 232 -6.18 -13.72 8.29
C PRO A 232 -5.64 -15.15 8.18
N VAL A 233 -4.33 -15.28 7.94
CA VAL A 233 -3.63 -16.56 7.88
C VAL A 233 -2.35 -16.51 8.71
N ALA A 234 -1.86 -17.67 9.15
CA ALA A 234 -0.53 -17.73 9.74
C ALA A 234 0.54 -17.45 8.67
N ILE A 235 1.59 -16.75 9.04
CA ILE A 235 2.72 -16.43 8.12
C ILE A 235 3.22 -17.69 7.41
N LYS A 236 3.29 -18.84 8.12
CA LYS A 236 3.69 -20.11 7.52
C LYS A 236 2.81 -20.56 6.35
N GLU A 237 1.52 -20.21 6.37
CA GLU A 237 0.59 -20.59 5.30
C GLU A 237 0.92 -19.86 4.00
N LEU A 238 1.24 -18.56 4.07
CA LEU A 238 1.75 -17.82 2.91
C LEU A 238 3.06 -18.42 2.39
N ILE A 239 4.00 -18.72 3.30
CA ILE A 239 5.31 -19.29 2.94
C ILE A 239 5.14 -20.65 2.25
N CYS A 240 4.29 -21.54 2.80
CA CYS A 240 4.00 -22.84 2.21
C CYS A 240 3.30 -22.70 0.84
N ALA A 241 2.32 -21.79 0.71
CA ALA A 241 1.64 -21.54 -0.56
C ALA A 241 2.62 -21.08 -1.66
N LEU A 242 3.61 -20.23 -1.34
CA LEU A 242 4.67 -19.86 -2.27
C LEU A 242 5.57 -21.06 -2.62
N GLY A 243 5.89 -21.93 -1.65
CA GLY A 243 6.65 -23.15 -1.86
C GLY A 243 5.95 -24.14 -2.81
N GLU A 244 4.66 -24.35 -2.61
CA GLU A 244 3.81 -25.18 -3.46
C GLU A 244 3.67 -24.59 -4.88
N ALA A 245 3.45 -23.28 -4.96
CA ALA A 245 3.35 -22.58 -6.23
C ALA A 245 4.65 -22.61 -7.05
N ALA A 246 5.81 -22.62 -6.37
CA ALA A 246 7.11 -22.81 -7.00
C ALA A 246 7.39 -24.27 -7.42
N GLY A 247 6.55 -25.24 -7.02
CA GLY A 247 6.84 -26.67 -7.17
C GLY A 247 8.02 -27.15 -6.30
N ARG A 248 8.40 -26.37 -5.29
CA ARG A 248 9.59 -26.60 -4.44
C ARG A 248 9.27 -26.49 -2.93
N PRO A 249 8.25 -27.20 -2.42
CA PRO A 249 7.96 -27.20 -0.98
C PRO A 249 9.13 -27.75 -0.15
N ASP A 250 9.99 -28.57 -0.75
CA ASP A 250 11.22 -29.12 -0.15
C ASP A 250 12.25 -28.04 0.22
N LEU A 251 12.23 -26.88 -0.44
CA LEU A 251 13.12 -25.76 -0.16
C LEU A 251 12.62 -24.83 0.93
N VAL A 252 11.38 -24.97 1.40
CA VAL A 252 10.83 -24.18 2.49
C VAL A 252 11.37 -24.68 3.83
N ALA A 253 12.08 -23.82 4.55
CA ALA A 253 12.71 -24.15 5.82
C ALA A 253 12.12 -23.33 6.98
N LEU A 254 10.95 -23.71 7.43
CA LEU A 254 10.29 -23.11 8.59
C LEU A 254 11.10 -23.37 9.88
N GLY A 255 11.29 -22.31 10.69
CA GLY A 255 12.02 -22.40 11.94
C GLY A 255 13.55 -22.39 11.82
N ALA A 256 14.09 -22.23 10.60
CA ALA A 256 15.53 -22.08 10.39
C ALA A 256 16.08 -20.75 10.95
N ARG A 257 15.20 -19.77 11.14
CA ARG A 257 15.49 -18.49 11.83
C ARG A 257 14.65 -18.35 13.09
N ALA A 258 15.17 -17.66 14.09
CA ALA A 258 14.43 -17.36 15.31
C ALA A 258 13.23 -16.42 14.99
N ALA A 259 12.13 -16.62 15.72
CA ALA A 259 11.03 -15.66 15.70
C ALA A 259 11.44 -14.40 16.48
N ASN A 260 10.96 -13.24 16.05
CA ASN A 260 11.09 -12.01 16.81
C ASN A 260 10.05 -12.01 17.96
N PRO A 261 10.47 -12.03 19.23
CA PRO A 261 9.54 -12.11 20.35
C PRO A 261 8.73 -10.82 20.57
N LEU A 262 9.14 -9.71 19.95
CA LEU A 262 8.48 -8.41 20.06
C LEU A 262 7.35 -8.22 19.04
N GLU A 263 7.22 -9.14 18.07
CA GLU A 263 6.14 -9.07 17.10
C GLU A 263 4.82 -9.56 17.70
N PRO A 264 3.69 -8.85 17.43
CA PRO A 264 2.37 -9.32 17.82
C PRO A 264 2.10 -10.75 17.31
N ALA A 265 1.49 -11.58 18.17
CA ALA A 265 1.07 -12.93 17.76
C ALA A 265 -0.02 -12.88 16.67
N SER A 266 -0.91 -11.88 16.75
CA SER A 266 -1.95 -11.65 15.76
C SER A 266 -2.10 -10.16 15.47
N LEU A 267 -2.17 -9.80 14.19
CA LEU A 267 -2.52 -8.44 13.74
C LEU A 267 -3.37 -8.55 12.47
N THR A 268 -4.67 -8.30 12.61
CA THR A 268 -5.68 -8.50 11.59
C THR A 268 -6.57 -7.28 11.43
N ALA A 269 -7.39 -7.22 10.38
CA ALA A 269 -8.24 -6.09 10.07
C ALA A 269 -9.72 -6.48 10.06
N ASP A 270 -10.58 -5.64 10.64
CA ASP A 270 -11.95 -5.53 10.19
C ASP A 270 -11.96 -4.84 8.83
N VAL A 271 -12.66 -5.40 7.86
CA VAL A 271 -12.80 -4.87 6.49
C VAL A 271 -14.25 -4.52 6.16
N GLY A 272 -15.09 -4.35 7.17
CA GLY A 272 -16.51 -4.05 7.01
C GLY A 272 -16.74 -2.81 6.15
N ARG A 273 -16.03 -1.73 6.39
CA ARG A 273 -16.13 -0.51 5.58
C ARG A 273 -15.69 -0.70 4.12
N LEU A 274 -14.61 -1.46 3.90
CA LEU A 274 -14.14 -1.76 2.54
C LEU A 274 -15.17 -2.59 1.76
N ARG A 275 -15.76 -3.60 2.42
CA ARG A 275 -16.75 -4.48 1.80
C ARG A 275 -18.10 -3.80 1.61
N ASP A 276 -18.63 -3.17 2.65
CA ASP A 276 -20.04 -2.77 2.70
C ASP A 276 -20.26 -1.31 2.22
N GLU A 277 -19.30 -0.42 2.45
CA GLU A 277 -19.39 0.99 2.03
C GLU A 277 -18.69 1.23 0.68
N VAL A 278 -17.47 0.69 0.49
CA VAL A 278 -16.74 0.83 -0.80
C VAL A 278 -17.24 -0.17 -1.84
N GLY A 279 -17.78 -1.30 -1.41
CA GLY A 279 -18.29 -2.37 -2.30
C GLY A 279 -17.19 -3.21 -2.92
N TRP A 280 -16.02 -3.32 -2.26
CA TRP A 280 -14.89 -4.09 -2.76
C TRP A 280 -14.52 -5.25 -1.82
N THR A 281 -14.22 -6.41 -2.41
CA THR A 281 -13.71 -7.61 -1.72
C THR A 281 -12.65 -8.29 -2.59
N PRO A 282 -11.64 -8.95 -1.98
CA PRO A 282 -10.68 -9.74 -2.74
C PRO A 282 -11.37 -10.93 -3.41
N THR A 283 -10.91 -11.27 -4.59
CA THR A 283 -11.47 -12.37 -5.41
C THR A 283 -10.52 -13.55 -5.52
N ARG A 284 -9.22 -13.34 -5.27
CA ARG A 284 -8.21 -14.39 -5.37
C ARG A 284 -7.99 -15.09 -4.03
N SER A 285 -7.96 -16.42 -4.06
CA SER A 285 -7.48 -17.21 -2.94
C SER A 285 -5.97 -16.99 -2.72
N LEU A 286 -5.49 -17.30 -1.52
CA LEU A 286 -4.05 -17.26 -1.20
C LEU A 286 -3.22 -18.11 -2.19
N ALA A 287 -3.73 -19.28 -2.58
CA ALA A 287 -3.05 -20.16 -3.52
C ALA A 287 -2.96 -19.58 -4.94
N GLU A 288 -4.00 -18.90 -5.42
CA GLU A 288 -3.98 -18.19 -6.71
C GLU A 288 -2.99 -17.05 -6.71
N ALA A 289 -3.05 -16.19 -5.70
CA ALA A 289 -2.13 -15.08 -5.51
C ALA A 289 -0.67 -15.54 -5.39
N ALA A 290 -0.43 -16.66 -4.70
CA ALA A 290 0.90 -17.27 -4.61
C ALA A 290 1.40 -17.77 -5.98
N ARG A 291 0.54 -18.41 -6.80
CA ARG A 291 0.90 -18.85 -8.16
C ARG A 291 1.27 -17.67 -9.07
N GLU A 292 0.46 -16.62 -9.08
CA GLU A 292 0.74 -15.42 -9.86
C GLU A 292 2.04 -14.73 -9.39
N THR A 293 2.26 -14.69 -8.09
CA THR A 293 3.51 -14.17 -7.49
C THR A 293 4.72 -14.97 -7.96
N MET A 294 4.68 -16.30 -7.86
CA MET A 294 5.79 -17.14 -8.28
C MET A 294 6.02 -17.12 -9.78
N ALA A 295 4.96 -17.07 -10.60
CA ALA A 295 5.08 -16.91 -12.04
C ALA A 295 5.88 -15.62 -12.38
N TRP A 296 5.60 -14.51 -11.72
CA TRP A 296 6.36 -13.27 -11.92
C TRP A 296 7.83 -13.41 -11.52
N TRP A 297 8.11 -13.99 -10.34
CA TRP A 297 9.48 -14.16 -9.85
C TRP A 297 10.33 -15.11 -10.69
N SER A 298 9.72 -16.12 -11.31
CA SER A 298 10.41 -17.09 -12.16
C SER A 298 10.83 -16.55 -13.53
N HIS A 299 10.29 -15.40 -13.94
CA HIS A 299 10.60 -14.75 -15.23
C HIS A 299 11.50 -13.51 -15.07
N ARG A 300 12.05 -13.27 -13.90
CA ARG A 300 12.87 -12.09 -13.58
C ARG A 300 14.39 -12.27 -13.76
#